data_4932cd326cc5bda3d521dc8899558827
#
_entry.id   4932cd326cc5bda3d521dc8899558827
#
_cell.length_a   1.000
_cell.length_b   1.000
_cell.length_c   1.000
_cell.angle_alpha   90.00
_cell.angle_beta   90.00
_cell.angle_gamma   90.00
#
_symmetry.space_group_name_H-M   'P 1'
#
loop_
_entity.id
_entity.type
_entity.pdbx_description
1 polymer ?
#
loop_
_entity_poly.entity_id
_entity_poly.type
_entity_poly.pdbx_seq_one_letter_code
_entity_poly.pdbx_strand_id
1 'polypeptide(L)'
;MSVSWIVDCLSIFALCILIIGVAIPRVQLLAYRKNLLDKPAKRKVHKAPTPRLGGTTFLPALMLSFTIVVAVNIVTRRGELLAELASESLPLASVFCALILSYILGVFDDIRGVGYHVKFIAQSISVLIIIFSGVELSGLRTLLLLASWPQWTVVPLTALAMVFIINAINLIDGIDGLASGLCIVSFVCYGIAFVFCSQNIYALLSFAFVGVLIPFFYYNVFGTQRKRKIFMGDTGSLTLGMMLCFLNIKLTQMPQDSLPHINKYLLAALPLMIPCFDVMRVFAYRLLHGNNPFLPDNNHIHHRLIRTGLSERTTMITLILSSALLTLTNVMLCNDLGVMLLLAADITLWIVVNVIICLLLKRKEKRTNNSLIEKQ
;
A
#
# COMPACT_ATOMS: atom_id res chain seq x y z
N MET A 1 -22.16 14.23 -6.13
CA MET A 1 -21.94 13.00 -6.91
C MET A 1 -23.26 12.62 -7.56
N SER A 2 -23.31 12.43 -8.90
CA SER A 2 -24.53 11.94 -9.55
C SER A 2 -24.78 10.46 -9.20
N VAL A 3 -26.03 10.02 -9.30
CA VAL A 3 -26.39 8.60 -9.04
C VAL A 3 -25.61 7.65 -9.96
N SER A 4 -25.29 8.11 -11.18
CA SER A 4 -24.53 7.33 -12.17
C SER A 4 -23.13 6.93 -11.64
N TRP A 5 -22.42 7.82 -10.99
CA TRP A 5 -21.09 7.56 -10.42
C TRP A 5 -21.10 6.56 -9.26
N ILE A 6 -22.14 6.63 -8.41
CA ILE A 6 -22.30 5.64 -7.35
C ILE A 6 -22.46 4.25 -7.95
N VAL A 7 -23.29 4.13 -8.99
CA VAL A 7 -23.51 2.87 -9.72
C VAL A 7 -22.21 2.38 -10.34
N ASP A 8 -21.41 3.25 -10.95
CA ASP A 8 -20.14 2.87 -11.57
C ASP A 8 -19.09 2.40 -10.53
N CYS A 9 -18.98 3.09 -9.38
CA CYS A 9 -18.11 2.66 -8.29
C CYS A 9 -18.55 1.32 -7.68
N LEU A 10 -19.85 1.11 -7.48
CA LEU A 10 -20.38 -0.17 -6.98
C LEU A 10 -20.20 -1.29 -8.03
N SER A 11 -20.36 -0.97 -9.31
CA SER A 11 -20.20 -1.94 -10.39
C SER A 11 -18.76 -2.41 -10.51
N ILE A 12 -17.78 -1.50 -10.53
CA ILE A 12 -16.36 -1.88 -10.62
C ILE A 12 -15.90 -2.65 -9.37
N PHE A 13 -16.36 -2.23 -8.19
CA PHE A 13 -16.10 -2.93 -6.94
C PHE A 13 -16.62 -4.37 -6.97
N ALA A 14 -17.89 -4.57 -7.39
CA ALA A 14 -18.49 -5.89 -7.48
C ALA A 14 -17.83 -6.76 -8.54
N LEU A 15 -17.51 -6.21 -9.72
CA LEU A 15 -16.79 -6.92 -10.78
C LEU A 15 -15.43 -7.38 -10.31
N CYS A 16 -14.65 -6.53 -9.64
CA CYS A 16 -13.35 -6.91 -9.09
C CYS A 16 -13.47 -8.04 -8.07
N ILE A 17 -14.47 -7.99 -7.17
CA ILE A 17 -14.73 -9.08 -6.21
C ILE A 17 -15.01 -10.40 -6.94
N LEU A 18 -15.87 -10.38 -7.93
CA LEU A 18 -16.24 -11.59 -8.68
C LEU A 18 -15.05 -12.16 -9.45
N ILE A 19 -14.32 -11.31 -10.18
CA ILE A 19 -13.17 -11.75 -10.98
C ILE A 19 -12.08 -12.33 -10.10
N ILE A 20 -11.70 -11.65 -9.01
CA ILE A 20 -10.66 -12.12 -8.08
C ILE A 20 -11.13 -13.38 -7.34
N GLY A 21 -12.39 -13.43 -6.90
CA GLY A 21 -12.97 -14.60 -6.24
C GLY A 21 -12.88 -15.88 -7.11
N VAL A 22 -13.00 -15.72 -8.43
CA VAL A 22 -12.87 -16.82 -9.40
C VAL A 22 -11.41 -17.06 -9.82
N ALA A 23 -10.60 -16.02 -9.96
CA ALA A 23 -9.23 -16.11 -10.46
C ALA A 23 -8.27 -16.73 -9.44
N ILE A 24 -8.33 -16.33 -8.16
CA ILE A 24 -7.42 -16.83 -7.12
C ILE A 24 -7.41 -18.35 -7.01
N PRO A 25 -8.55 -19.06 -6.88
CA PRO A 25 -8.53 -20.53 -6.81
C PRO A 25 -7.88 -21.21 -8.03
N ARG A 26 -8.03 -20.61 -9.22
CA ARG A 26 -7.46 -21.14 -10.47
C ARG A 26 -5.95 -20.92 -10.54
N VAL A 27 -5.50 -19.70 -10.20
CA VAL A 27 -4.06 -19.37 -10.11
C VAL A 27 -3.37 -20.25 -9.07
N GLN A 28 -4.00 -20.47 -7.94
CA GLN A 28 -3.49 -21.33 -6.91
C GLN A 28 -3.32 -22.79 -7.41
N LEU A 29 -4.36 -23.34 -8.08
CA LEU A 29 -4.28 -24.68 -8.66
C LEU A 29 -3.13 -24.79 -9.68
N LEU A 30 -2.97 -23.75 -10.52
CA LEU A 30 -1.87 -23.69 -11.48
C LEU A 30 -0.52 -23.65 -10.78
N ALA A 31 -0.38 -22.84 -9.73
CA ALA A 31 0.86 -22.74 -8.96
C ALA A 31 1.26 -24.07 -8.32
N TYR A 32 0.32 -24.84 -7.76
CA TYR A 32 0.58 -26.17 -7.24
C TYR A 32 0.99 -27.14 -8.35
N ARG A 33 0.30 -27.14 -9.49
CA ARG A 33 0.63 -28.02 -10.64
C ARG A 33 2.01 -27.73 -11.24
N LYS A 34 2.42 -26.45 -11.24
CA LYS A 34 3.72 -26.00 -11.79
C LYS A 34 4.82 -25.92 -10.73
N ASN A 35 4.55 -26.32 -9.48
CA ASN A 35 5.48 -26.25 -8.34
C ASN A 35 6.05 -24.83 -8.09
N LEU A 36 5.24 -23.80 -8.37
CA LEU A 36 5.56 -22.38 -8.13
C LEU A 36 5.16 -22.01 -6.69
N LEU A 37 5.89 -22.57 -5.73
CA LEU A 37 5.60 -22.47 -4.31
C LEU A 37 6.75 -21.78 -3.59
N ASP A 38 6.43 -20.86 -2.71
CA ASP A 38 7.37 -20.28 -1.76
C ASP A 38 7.68 -21.29 -0.66
N LYS A 39 8.93 -21.73 -0.58
CA LYS A 39 9.38 -22.74 0.40
C LYS A 39 9.70 -22.09 1.75
N PRO A 40 9.38 -22.76 2.86
CA PRO A 40 9.78 -22.32 4.17
C PRO A 40 11.30 -22.11 4.28
N ALA A 41 11.71 -21.03 4.92
CA ALA A 41 13.10 -20.72 5.20
C ALA A 41 13.25 -20.22 6.65
N LYS A 42 14.44 -20.30 7.25
CA LYS A 42 14.70 -19.90 8.65
C LYS A 42 14.23 -18.47 8.99
N ARG A 43 14.14 -17.58 8.00
CA ARG A 43 13.70 -16.19 8.17
C ARG A 43 12.21 -15.97 7.93
N LYS A 44 11.50 -16.96 7.38
CA LYS A 44 10.08 -16.85 7.01
C LYS A 44 9.18 -17.35 8.13
N VAL A 45 8.06 -16.70 8.31
CA VAL A 45 7.08 -17.00 9.36
C VAL A 45 6.26 -18.24 9.01
N HIS A 46 5.99 -18.48 7.72
CA HIS A 46 5.19 -19.62 7.25
C HIS A 46 5.96 -20.95 7.32
N LYS A 47 5.24 -22.02 7.70
CA LYS A 47 5.81 -23.34 7.95
C LYS A 47 5.60 -24.34 6.80
N ALA A 48 4.85 -23.99 5.77
CA ALA A 48 4.58 -24.88 4.64
C ALA A 48 4.66 -24.16 3.30
N PRO A 49 4.95 -24.89 2.20
CA PRO A 49 4.99 -24.34 0.86
C PRO A 49 3.66 -23.69 0.48
N THR A 50 3.67 -22.43 0.07
CA THR A 50 2.47 -21.65 -0.27
C THR A 50 2.67 -20.94 -1.61
N PRO A 51 1.69 -20.93 -2.52
CA PRO A 51 1.77 -20.18 -3.77
C PRO A 51 1.97 -18.68 -3.53
N ARG A 52 2.89 -18.05 -4.28
CA ARG A 52 3.24 -16.62 -4.17
C ARG A 52 2.77 -15.81 -5.39
N LEU A 53 1.65 -16.21 -5.98
CA LEU A 53 1.15 -15.65 -7.24
C LEU A 53 -0.20 -14.93 -7.09
N GLY A 54 -0.60 -14.57 -5.86
CA GLY A 54 -1.89 -13.89 -5.63
C GLY A 54 -1.98 -12.55 -6.36
N GLY A 55 -0.91 -11.76 -6.31
CA GLY A 55 -0.83 -10.44 -6.95
C GLY A 55 -0.92 -10.48 -8.48
N THR A 56 -0.64 -11.62 -9.12
CA THR A 56 -0.77 -11.75 -10.58
C THR A 56 -2.22 -11.59 -11.06
N THR A 57 -3.19 -11.69 -10.17
CA THR A 57 -4.61 -11.49 -10.51
C THR A 57 -5.05 -10.03 -10.42
N PHE A 58 -4.32 -9.14 -9.74
CA PHE A 58 -4.76 -7.79 -9.40
C PHE A 58 -4.92 -6.91 -10.63
N LEU A 59 -3.85 -6.72 -11.39
CA LEU A 59 -3.88 -5.85 -12.56
C LEU A 59 -4.82 -6.36 -13.65
N PRO A 60 -4.83 -7.67 -14.02
CA PRO A 60 -5.80 -8.18 -15.00
C PRO A 60 -7.26 -7.98 -14.57
N ALA A 61 -7.58 -8.19 -13.28
CA ALA A 61 -8.93 -7.97 -12.78
C ALA A 61 -9.33 -6.49 -12.82
N LEU A 62 -8.42 -5.60 -12.42
CA LEU A 62 -8.62 -4.15 -12.53
C LEU A 62 -8.89 -3.74 -13.99
N MET A 63 -8.01 -4.14 -14.90
CA MET A 63 -8.13 -3.80 -16.34
C MET A 63 -9.44 -4.26 -16.95
N LEU A 64 -9.81 -5.52 -16.68
CA LEU A 64 -11.05 -6.09 -17.20
C LEU A 64 -12.27 -5.36 -16.63
N SER A 65 -12.32 -5.15 -15.29
CA SER A 65 -13.43 -4.46 -14.65
C SER A 65 -13.56 -3.01 -15.12
N PHE A 66 -12.43 -2.31 -15.24
CA PHE A 66 -12.39 -0.93 -15.73
C PHE A 66 -12.89 -0.83 -17.17
N THR A 67 -12.42 -1.72 -18.06
CA THR A 67 -12.85 -1.76 -19.46
C THR A 67 -14.35 -2.04 -19.58
N ILE A 68 -14.90 -2.96 -18.76
CA ILE A 68 -16.34 -3.26 -18.77
C ILE A 68 -17.16 -2.02 -18.36
N VAL A 69 -16.77 -1.34 -17.27
CA VAL A 69 -17.49 -0.14 -16.81
C VAL A 69 -17.42 0.97 -17.85
N VAL A 70 -16.26 1.21 -18.47
CA VAL A 70 -16.12 2.19 -19.56
C VAL A 70 -16.99 1.81 -20.76
N ALA A 71 -16.97 0.54 -21.18
CA ALA A 71 -17.78 0.06 -22.31
C ALA A 71 -19.29 0.23 -22.05
N VAL A 72 -19.76 -0.08 -20.82
CA VAL A 72 -21.16 0.15 -20.43
C VAL A 72 -21.52 1.63 -20.52
N ASN A 73 -20.65 2.52 -20.03
CA ASN A 73 -20.88 3.97 -20.10
C ASN A 73 -20.93 4.48 -21.55
N ILE A 74 -20.10 3.95 -22.46
CA ILE A 74 -20.14 4.27 -23.89
C ILE A 74 -21.48 3.84 -24.49
N VAL A 75 -21.88 2.58 -24.27
CA VAL A 75 -23.12 2.02 -24.85
C VAL A 75 -24.36 2.74 -24.30
N THR A 76 -24.37 3.08 -23.02
CA THR A 76 -25.48 3.80 -22.38
C THR A 76 -25.43 5.32 -22.61
N ARG A 77 -24.44 5.82 -23.38
CA ARG A 77 -24.22 7.23 -23.71
C ARG A 77 -24.12 8.14 -22.49
N ARG A 78 -23.54 7.65 -21.40
CA ARG A 78 -23.25 8.44 -20.21
C ARG A 78 -21.97 9.23 -20.42
N GLY A 79 -22.09 10.53 -20.75
CA GLY A 79 -20.96 11.37 -21.11
C GLY A 79 -20.03 11.78 -19.95
N GLU A 80 -20.50 11.72 -18.70
CA GLU A 80 -19.75 12.21 -17.53
C GLU A 80 -18.41 11.47 -17.34
N LEU A 81 -18.42 10.12 -17.32
CA LEU A 81 -17.21 9.32 -17.20
C LEU A 81 -16.25 9.55 -18.37
N LEU A 82 -16.78 9.65 -19.58
CA LEU A 82 -15.97 9.84 -20.78
C LEU A 82 -15.31 11.22 -20.81
N ALA A 83 -15.99 12.27 -20.33
CA ALA A 83 -15.44 13.61 -20.23
C ALA A 83 -14.29 13.65 -19.22
N GLU A 84 -14.45 13.00 -18.05
CA GLU A 84 -13.39 12.93 -17.03
C GLU A 84 -12.22 12.05 -17.50
N LEU A 85 -12.48 10.94 -18.23
CA LEU A 85 -11.42 10.14 -18.85
C LEU A 85 -10.63 10.95 -19.90
N ALA A 86 -11.28 11.80 -20.66
CA ALA A 86 -10.62 12.65 -21.65
C ALA A 86 -9.72 13.70 -20.98
N SER A 87 -10.22 14.37 -19.91
CA SER A 87 -9.45 15.38 -19.17
C SER A 87 -8.24 14.81 -18.41
N GLU A 88 -8.35 13.59 -17.88
CA GLU A 88 -7.31 12.91 -17.12
C GLU A 88 -6.56 11.84 -17.95
N SER A 89 -6.67 11.88 -19.27
CA SER A 89 -6.15 10.84 -20.17
C SER A 89 -4.65 10.59 -20.01
N LEU A 90 -3.82 11.66 -19.91
CA LEU A 90 -2.37 11.53 -19.79
C LEU A 90 -1.95 10.95 -18.42
N PRO A 91 -2.42 11.44 -17.27
CA PRO A 91 -2.17 10.80 -15.98
C PRO A 91 -2.62 9.34 -15.91
N LEU A 92 -3.80 9.02 -16.48
CA LEU A 92 -4.30 7.65 -16.51
C LEU A 92 -3.45 6.73 -17.39
N ALA A 93 -3.09 7.17 -18.59
CA ALA A 93 -2.22 6.40 -19.46
C ALA A 93 -0.85 6.15 -18.80
N SER A 94 -0.30 7.16 -18.11
CA SER A 94 0.99 7.05 -17.42
C SER A 94 0.94 6.04 -16.26
N VAL A 95 -0.08 6.09 -15.41
CA VAL A 95 -0.21 5.14 -14.30
C VAL A 95 -0.47 3.73 -14.79
N PHE A 96 -1.29 3.53 -15.84
CA PHE A 96 -1.48 2.19 -16.41
C PHE A 96 -0.20 1.63 -17.02
N CYS A 97 0.61 2.45 -17.70
CA CYS A 97 1.92 2.05 -18.18
C CYS A 97 2.85 1.67 -17.01
N ALA A 98 2.92 2.48 -15.96
CA ALA A 98 3.71 2.21 -14.77
C ALA A 98 3.25 0.94 -14.02
N LEU A 99 1.94 0.69 -13.95
CA LEU A 99 1.38 -0.52 -13.37
C LEU A 99 1.76 -1.77 -14.17
N ILE A 100 1.73 -1.71 -15.50
CA ILE A 100 2.15 -2.83 -16.35
C ILE A 100 3.63 -3.11 -16.14
N LEU A 101 4.49 -2.10 -16.11
CA LEU A 101 5.92 -2.28 -15.83
C LEU A 101 6.17 -2.88 -14.45
N SER A 102 5.50 -2.39 -13.42
CA SER A 102 5.60 -2.91 -12.05
C SER A 102 5.07 -4.35 -11.95
N TYR A 103 3.99 -4.66 -12.66
CA TYR A 103 3.42 -6.00 -12.75
C TYR A 103 4.39 -6.99 -13.41
N ILE A 104 4.97 -6.63 -14.56
CA ILE A 104 5.96 -7.46 -15.27
C ILE A 104 7.17 -7.70 -14.36
N LEU A 105 7.72 -6.66 -13.74
CA LEU A 105 8.83 -6.76 -12.81
C LEU A 105 8.51 -7.71 -11.65
N GLY A 106 7.33 -7.55 -11.04
CA GLY A 106 6.88 -8.38 -9.92
C GLY A 106 6.72 -9.84 -10.30
N VAL A 107 6.13 -10.13 -11.48
CA VAL A 107 6.00 -11.51 -11.99
C VAL A 107 7.38 -12.16 -12.19
N PHE A 108 8.34 -11.43 -12.76
CA PHE A 108 9.71 -11.94 -12.92
C PHE A 108 10.36 -12.20 -11.56
N ASP A 109 10.14 -11.31 -10.59
CA ASP A 109 10.67 -11.49 -9.24
C ASP A 109 10.06 -12.69 -8.52
N ASP A 110 8.75 -12.85 -8.58
CA ASP A 110 8.04 -13.96 -7.94
C ASP A 110 8.43 -15.34 -8.52
N ILE A 111 8.85 -15.39 -9.80
CA ILE A 111 9.22 -16.65 -10.48
C ILE A 111 10.71 -16.96 -10.35
N ARG A 112 11.60 -15.97 -10.54
CA ARG A 112 13.05 -16.18 -10.64
C ARG A 112 13.87 -15.49 -9.57
N GLY A 113 13.29 -14.52 -8.86
CA GLY A 113 14.00 -13.56 -8.02
C GLY A 113 14.77 -12.53 -8.84
N VAL A 114 14.65 -11.27 -8.49
CA VAL A 114 15.30 -10.13 -9.15
C VAL A 114 16.16 -9.39 -8.14
N GLY A 115 17.38 -9.03 -8.53
CA GLY A 115 18.27 -8.25 -7.70
C GLY A 115 17.70 -6.86 -7.40
N TYR A 116 17.96 -6.33 -6.19
CA TYR A 116 17.41 -5.06 -5.74
C TYR A 116 17.75 -3.88 -6.67
N HIS A 117 18.92 -3.87 -7.31
CA HIS A 117 19.30 -2.82 -8.28
C HIS A 117 18.33 -2.75 -9.46
N VAL A 118 17.96 -3.92 -10.03
CA VAL A 118 17.03 -3.98 -11.16
C VAL A 118 15.63 -3.52 -10.73
N LYS A 119 15.22 -3.90 -9.50
CA LYS A 119 13.94 -3.42 -8.94
C LYS A 119 13.90 -1.89 -8.82
N PHE A 120 14.96 -1.29 -8.26
CA PHE A 120 15.04 0.17 -8.13
C PHE A 120 15.04 0.89 -9.47
N ILE A 121 15.80 0.39 -10.47
CA ILE A 121 15.83 0.98 -11.81
C ILE A 121 14.44 0.92 -12.45
N ALA A 122 13.78 -0.24 -12.45
CA ALA A 122 12.47 -0.40 -13.05
C ALA A 122 11.40 0.43 -12.34
N GLN A 123 11.42 0.50 -11.01
CA GLN A 123 10.55 1.39 -10.23
C GLN A 123 10.80 2.85 -10.58
N SER A 124 12.06 3.28 -10.68
CA SER A 124 12.42 4.67 -11.05
C SER A 124 11.91 5.03 -12.45
N ILE A 125 12.04 4.14 -13.43
CA ILE A 125 11.48 4.35 -14.78
C ILE A 125 9.97 4.50 -14.72
N SER A 126 9.28 3.60 -14.02
CA SER A 126 7.82 3.64 -13.87
C SER A 126 7.35 4.94 -13.21
N VAL A 127 8.05 5.38 -12.18
CA VAL A 127 7.76 6.63 -11.45
C VAL A 127 7.99 7.85 -12.33
N LEU A 128 9.08 7.90 -13.10
CA LEU A 128 9.35 9.01 -14.02
C LEU A 128 8.27 9.15 -15.10
N ILE A 129 7.73 8.03 -15.63
CA ILE A 129 6.60 8.06 -16.57
C ILE A 129 5.40 8.79 -15.95
N ILE A 130 5.09 8.54 -14.67
CA ILE A 130 4.01 9.20 -13.94
C ILE A 130 4.33 10.69 -13.74
N ILE A 131 5.53 11.02 -13.30
CA ILE A 131 5.93 12.41 -13.03
C ILE A 131 5.87 13.25 -14.31
N PHE A 132 6.34 12.74 -15.44
CA PHE A 132 6.29 13.43 -16.72
C PHE A 132 4.86 13.64 -17.27
N SER A 133 3.85 12.96 -16.70
CA SER A 133 2.44 13.25 -16.98
C SER A 133 1.87 14.42 -16.14
N GLY A 134 2.69 15.08 -15.33
CA GLY A 134 2.27 16.18 -14.44
C GLY A 134 1.83 15.72 -13.05
N VAL A 135 2.00 14.45 -12.69
CA VAL A 135 1.66 13.92 -11.37
C VAL A 135 2.88 14.05 -10.46
N GLU A 136 2.98 15.17 -9.77
CA GLU A 136 4.13 15.54 -8.93
C GLU A 136 3.70 16.22 -7.61
N LEU A 137 4.55 16.17 -6.61
CA LEU A 137 4.34 16.79 -5.29
C LEU A 137 4.61 18.30 -5.31
N SER A 138 3.97 19.04 -6.22
CA SER A 138 4.18 20.46 -6.40
C SER A 138 3.93 21.29 -5.12
N GLY A 139 2.93 20.91 -4.33
CA GLY A 139 2.60 21.55 -3.05
C GLY A 139 3.51 21.20 -1.88
N LEU A 140 4.37 20.17 -2.00
CA LEU A 140 5.28 19.77 -0.93
C LEU A 140 6.32 20.85 -0.61
N ARG A 141 6.73 21.63 -1.58
CA ARG A 141 7.64 22.79 -1.38
C ARG A 141 7.06 23.78 -0.38
N THR A 142 5.79 24.09 -0.52
CA THR A 142 5.09 25.02 0.39
C THR A 142 4.94 24.39 1.78
N LEU A 143 4.56 23.11 1.85
CA LEU A 143 4.39 22.40 3.12
C LEU A 143 5.70 22.27 3.91
N LEU A 144 6.81 21.99 3.24
CA LEU A 144 8.13 21.83 3.88
C LEU A 144 8.89 23.15 4.03
N LEU A 145 8.25 24.30 3.80
CA LEU A 145 8.89 25.62 3.81
C LEU A 145 10.07 25.74 2.82
N LEU A 146 10.07 24.94 1.76
CA LEU A 146 11.07 24.94 0.70
C LEU A 146 10.65 25.78 -0.51
N ALA A 147 9.82 26.81 -0.30
CA ALA A 147 9.29 27.64 -1.38
C ALA A 147 10.40 28.34 -2.20
N SER A 148 11.56 28.62 -1.56
CA SER A 148 12.75 29.18 -2.22
C SER A 148 13.53 28.21 -3.09
N TRP A 149 13.27 26.91 -2.99
CA TRP A 149 13.98 25.90 -3.79
C TRP A 149 13.52 25.94 -5.26
N PRO A 150 14.44 25.72 -6.22
CA PRO A 150 14.12 25.69 -7.63
C PRO A 150 13.04 24.64 -7.95
N GLN A 151 12.19 24.89 -8.94
CA GLN A 151 11.10 23.99 -9.29
C GLN A 151 11.58 22.60 -9.77
N TRP A 152 12.75 22.52 -10.39
CA TRP A 152 13.31 21.23 -10.81
C TRP A 152 13.57 20.26 -9.66
N THR A 153 13.63 20.73 -8.39
CA THR A 153 13.79 19.87 -7.20
C THR A 153 12.55 19.01 -6.90
N VAL A 154 11.39 19.38 -7.44
CA VAL A 154 10.12 18.65 -7.25
C VAL A 154 10.19 17.26 -7.87
N VAL A 155 10.80 17.14 -9.06
CA VAL A 155 10.89 15.86 -9.77
C VAL A 155 11.67 14.78 -8.96
N PRO A 156 12.92 15.02 -8.54
CA PRO A 156 13.65 14.01 -7.76
C PRO A 156 13.03 13.77 -6.39
N LEU A 157 12.43 14.78 -5.75
CA LEU A 157 11.75 14.61 -4.47
C LEU A 157 10.49 13.74 -4.61
N THR A 158 9.71 13.97 -5.66
CA THR A 158 8.55 13.13 -5.99
C THR A 158 8.98 11.70 -6.31
N ALA A 159 10.01 11.53 -7.12
CA ALA A 159 10.54 10.21 -7.47
C ALA A 159 10.99 9.44 -6.22
N LEU A 160 11.73 10.10 -5.33
CA LEU A 160 12.17 9.51 -4.07
C LEU A 160 10.98 9.10 -3.20
N ALA A 161 9.98 9.98 -3.04
CA ALA A 161 8.78 9.69 -2.25
C ALA A 161 7.99 8.52 -2.82
N MET A 162 7.79 8.46 -4.15
CA MET A 162 7.08 7.37 -4.80
C MET A 162 7.80 6.03 -4.63
N VAL A 163 9.10 5.97 -4.95
CA VAL A 163 9.91 4.76 -4.78
C VAL A 163 9.92 4.33 -3.31
N PHE A 164 10.00 5.28 -2.38
CA PHE A 164 9.93 5.00 -0.94
C PHE A 164 8.59 4.36 -0.54
N ILE A 165 7.45 4.92 -0.97
CA ILE A 165 6.11 4.36 -0.69
C ILE A 165 5.96 2.96 -1.29
N ILE A 166 6.37 2.75 -2.55
CA ILE A 166 6.31 1.44 -3.22
C ILE A 166 7.06 0.38 -2.40
N ASN A 167 8.28 0.71 -1.96
CA ASN A 167 9.08 -0.20 -1.15
C ASN A 167 8.53 -0.36 0.27
N ALA A 168 7.90 0.67 0.87
CA ALA A 168 7.27 0.56 2.17
C ALA A 168 6.09 -0.44 2.16
N ILE A 169 5.27 -0.42 1.11
CA ILE A 169 4.20 -1.40 0.92
C ILE A 169 4.75 -2.81 0.66
N ASN A 170 5.84 -2.93 -0.10
CA ASN A 170 6.47 -4.23 -0.33
C ASN A 170 7.09 -4.82 0.95
N LEU A 171 7.76 -4.00 1.77
CA LEU A 171 8.43 -4.45 2.99
C LEU A 171 7.48 -4.75 4.16
N ILE A 172 6.28 -4.14 4.19
CA ILE A 172 5.28 -4.43 5.23
C ILE A 172 4.54 -5.76 4.98
N ASP A 173 4.64 -6.34 3.77
CA ASP A 173 4.03 -7.63 3.40
C ASP A 173 4.78 -8.82 4.00
N GLY A 174 4.93 -8.82 5.34
CA GLY A 174 5.68 -9.85 6.07
C GLY A 174 4.82 -10.87 6.83
N ILE A 175 3.52 -10.61 7.02
CA ILE A 175 2.54 -11.51 7.65
C ILE A 175 1.20 -11.44 6.92
N ASP A 176 0.45 -12.56 7.00
CA ASP A 176 -0.84 -12.68 6.32
C ASP A 176 -1.80 -11.53 6.64
N GLY A 177 -2.36 -10.94 5.61
CA GLY A 177 -3.37 -9.88 5.69
C GLY A 177 -2.87 -8.49 6.03
N LEU A 178 -1.61 -8.32 6.46
CA LEU A 178 -1.14 -7.01 6.93
C LEU A 178 -1.08 -5.98 5.80
N ALA A 179 -0.33 -6.28 4.74
CA ALA A 179 -0.21 -5.34 3.61
C ALA A 179 -1.55 -5.10 2.93
N SER A 180 -2.32 -6.16 2.65
CA SER A 180 -3.64 -6.02 2.02
C SER A 180 -4.63 -5.26 2.89
N GLY A 181 -4.63 -5.46 4.22
CA GLY A 181 -5.49 -4.73 5.14
C GLY A 181 -5.14 -3.25 5.24
N LEU A 182 -3.85 -2.89 5.36
CA LEU A 182 -3.40 -1.50 5.34
C LEU A 182 -3.71 -0.82 4.01
N CYS A 183 -3.53 -1.52 2.89
CA CYS A 183 -3.90 -0.99 1.56
C CYS A 183 -5.42 -0.79 1.43
N ILE A 184 -6.26 -1.68 1.98
CA ILE A 184 -7.72 -1.47 1.99
C ILE A 184 -8.07 -0.18 2.74
N VAL A 185 -7.49 0.05 3.93
CA VAL A 185 -7.70 1.30 4.68
C VAL A 185 -7.31 2.52 3.83
N SER A 186 -6.14 2.46 3.17
CA SER A 186 -5.65 3.55 2.32
C SER A 186 -6.56 3.80 1.11
N PHE A 187 -6.95 2.77 0.38
CA PHE A 187 -7.83 2.92 -0.78
C PHE A 187 -9.24 3.38 -0.41
N VAL A 188 -9.80 2.93 0.72
CA VAL A 188 -11.09 3.44 1.23
C VAL A 188 -10.98 4.92 1.58
N CYS A 189 -9.94 5.32 2.28
CA CYS A 189 -9.70 6.71 2.63
C CYS A 189 -9.59 7.60 1.39
N TYR A 190 -8.76 7.21 0.41
CA TYR A 190 -8.60 7.96 -0.83
C TYR A 190 -9.87 7.96 -1.68
N GLY A 191 -10.57 6.82 -1.79
CA GLY A 191 -11.83 6.74 -2.52
C GLY A 191 -12.87 7.71 -1.97
N ILE A 192 -13.04 7.76 -0.65
CA ILE A 192 -13.93 8.71 0.02
C ILE A 192 -13.47 10.15 -0.23
N ALA A 193 -12.17 10.45 -0.09
CA ALA A 193 -11.63 11.78 -0.33
C ALA A 193 -11.88 12.26 -1.77
N PHE A 194 -11.66 11.42 -2.77
CA PHE A 194 -11.93 11.75 -4.18
C PHE A 194 -13.41 11.94 -4.48
N VAL A 195 -14.30 11.22 -3.79
CA VAL A 195 -15.74 11.49 -3.86
C VAL A 195 -16.06 12.91 -3.41
N PHE A 196 -15.49 13.37 -2.28
CA PHE A 196 -15.67 14.74 -1.80
C PHE A 196 -15.04 15.78 -2.75
N CYS A 197 -13.93 15.45 -3.38
CA CYS A 197 -13.29 16.29 -4.39
C CYS A 197 -14.01 16.28 -5.76
N SER A 198 -15.08 15.53 -5.92
CA SER A 198 -15.77 15.31 -7.22
C SER A 198 -14.83 14.76 -8.31
N GLN A 199 -13.81 14.01 -7.91
CA GLN A 199 -12.84 13.34 -8.80
C GLN A 199 -13.20 11.86 -8.91
N ASN A 200 -14.23 11.60 -9.71
CA ASN A 200 -14.91 10.31 -9.71
C ASN A 200 -14.04 9.19 -10.28
N ILE A 201 -13.19 9.48 -11.27
CA ILE A 201 -12.30 8.47 -11.87
C ILE A 201 -11.30 7.92 -10.87
N TYR A 202 -10.76 8.77 -9.96
CA TYR A 202 -9.83 8.33 -8.93
C TYR A 202 -10.55 7.61 -7.78
N ALA A 203 -11.80 8.01 -7.48
CA ALA A 203 -12.67 7.27 -6.58
C ALA A 203 -12.97 5.86 -7.14
N LEU A 204 -13.31 5.76 -8.44
CA LEU A 204 -13.54 4.50 -9.14
C LEU A 204 -12.33 3.56 -9.05
N LEU A 205 -11.12 4.07 -9.35
CA LEU A 205 -9.88 3.29 -9.23
C LEU A 205 -9.62 2.84 -7.79
N SER A 206 -9.86 3.72 -6.82
CA SER A 206 -9.70 3.39 -5.40
C SER A 206 -10.62 2.24 -4.98
N PHE A 207 -11.93 2.33 -5.27
CA PHE A 207 -12.88 1.28 -4.93
C PHE A 207 -12.68 0.00 -5.74
N ALA A 208 -12.14 0.09 -6.96
CA ALA A 208 -11.72 -1.09 -7.71
C ALA A 208 -10.66 -1.90 -6.96
N PHE A 209 -9.62 -1.22 -6.41
CA PHE A 209 -8.60 -1.90 -5.62
C PHE A 209 -9.14 -2.45 -4.29
N VAL A 210 -10.10 -1.79 -3.66
CA VAL A 210 -10.81 -2.38 -2.51
C VAL A 210 -11.51 -3.68 -2.92
N GLY A 211 -12.18 -3.69 -4.07
CA GLY A 211 -12.84 -4.87 -4.63
C GLY A 211 -11.87 -6.01 -4.97
N VAL A 212 -10.65 -5.68 -5.44
CA VAL A 212 -9.56 -6.63 -5.66
C VAL A 212 -9.06 -7.23 -4.34
N LEU A 213 -8.87 -6.39 -3.33
CA LEU A 213 -8.20 -6.78 -2.10
C LEU A 213 -9.09 -7.56 -1.12
N ILE A 214 -10.41 -7.36 -1.10
CA ILE A 214 -11.30 -8.07 -0.18
C ILE A 214 -11.26 -9.60 -0.39
N PRO A 215 -11.46 -10.14 -1.61
CA PRO A 215 -11.36 -11.58 -1.80
C PRO A 215 -9.93 -12.09 -1.58
N PHE A 216 -8.90 -11.31 -2.01
CA PHE A 216 -7.53 -11.69 -1.76
C PHE A 216 -7.24 -11.80 -0.25
N PHE A 217 -7.63 -10.80 0.55
CA PHE A 217 -7.51 -10.82 2.01
C PHE A 217 -8.16 -12.08 2.61
N TYR A 218 -9.35 -12.42 2.14
CA TYR A 218 -10.04 -13.64 2.60
C TYR A 218 -9.21 -14.89 2.33
N TYR A 219 -8.68 -15.09 1.12
CA TYR A 219 -7.87 -16.27 0.80
C TYR A 219 -6.50 -16.26 1.50
N ASN A 220 -5.92 -15.08 1.71
CA ASN A 220 -4.63 -14.95 2.36
C ASN A 220 -4.72 -15.23 3.88
N VAL A 221 -5.71 -14.67 4.57
CA VAL A 221 -5.86 -14.75 6.04
C VAL A 221 -6.58 -16.02 6.48
N PHE A 222 -7.68 -16.38 5.81
CA PHE A 222 -8.54 -17.50 6.21
C PHE A 222 -8.30 -18.77 5.39
N GLY A 223 -7.50 -18.69 4.33
CA GLY A 223 -7.06 -19.84 3.58
C GLY A 223 -6.20 -20.75 4.46
N THR A 224 -6.44 -22.07 4.40
CA THR A 224 -5.55 -23.07 5.01
C THR A 224 -4.64 -23.66 3.96
N GLN A 225 -3.50 -24.28 4.37
CA GLN A 225 -2.54 -24.93 3.47
C GLN A 225 -3.18 -26.00 2.56
N ARG A 226 -4.25 -26.66 3.02
CA ARG A 226 -5.04 -27.62 2.23
C ARG A 226 -6.20 -26.95 1.49
N LYS A 227 -6.57 -25.69 1.85
CA LYS A 227 -7.73 -24.99 1.32
C LYS A 227 -7.36 -23.52 0.99
N ARG A 228 -6.81 -23.31 -0.22
CA ARG A 228 -6.83 -22.02 -0.90
C ARG A 228 -5.99 -20.90 -0.29
N LYS A 229 -4.95 -21.18 0.51
CA LYS A 229 -4.01 -20.15 0.98
C LYS A 229 -3.13 -19.69 -0.18
N ILE A 230 -2.94 -18.36 -0.31
CA ILE A 230 -2.11 -17.74 -1.32
C ILE A 230 -1.42 -16.50 -0.76
N PHE A 231 -0.16 -16.27 -1.14
CA PHE A 231 0.57 -15.04 -0.81
C PHE A 231 0.45 -14.02 -1.94
N MET A 232 0.61 -12.75 -1.57
CA MET A 232 0.53 -11.62 -2.49
C MET A 232 1.65 -11.66 -3.52
N GLY A 233 2.87 -11.85 -3.07
CA GLY A 233 4.07 -11.76 -3.89
C GLY A 233 4.47 -10.33 -4.22
N ASP A 234 5.63 -10.18 -4.84
CA ASP A 234 6.15 -8.88 -5.25
C ASP A 234 5.30 -8.27 -6.37
N THR A 235 4.69 -9.11 -7.22
CA THR A 235 3.71 -8.64 -8.23
C THR A 235 2.58 -7.83 -7.60
N GLY A 236 2.00 -8.32 -6.51
CA GLY A 236 0.89 -7.64 -5.83
C GLY A 236 1.34 -6.40 -5.08
N SER A 237 2.36 -6.52 -4.24
CA SER A 237 2.81 -5.41 -3.40
C SER A 237 3.37 -4.23 -4.19
N LEU A 238 4.11 -4.48 -5.29
CA LEU A 238 4.60 -3.41 -6.18
C LEU A 238 3.45 -2.73 -6.94
N THR A 239 2.47 -3.50 -7.42
CA THR A 239 1.28 -2.96 -8.09
C THR A 239 0.46 -2.08 -7.13
N LEU A 240 0.24 -2.55 -5.89
CA LEU A 240 -0.47 -1.77 -4.87
C LEU A 240 0.29 -0.52 -4.47
N GLY A 241 1.59 -0.63 -4.22
CA GLY A 241 2.44 0.50 -3.88
C GLY A 241 2.45 1.56 -4.98
N MET A 242 2.52 1.16 -6.26
CA MET A 242 2.48 2.07 -7.41
C MET A 242 1.14 2.82 -7.49
N MET A 243 0.01 2.13 -7.36
CA MET A 243 -1.29 2.79 -7.39
C MET A 243 -1.51 3.68 -6.17
N LEU A 244 -1.11 3.24 -4.98
CA LEU A 244 -1.24 4.05 -3.76
C LEU A 244 -0.43 5.34 -3.85
N CYS A 245 0.82 5.30 -4.33
CA CYS A 245 1.60 6.52 -4.46
C CYS A 245 1.05 7.46 -5.54
N PHE A 246 0.52 6.94 -6.66
CA PHE A 246 -0.16 7.73 -7.66
C PHE A 246 -1.38 8.46 -7.09
N LEU A 247 -2.30 7.73 -6.45
CA LEU A 247 -3.50 8.32 -5.83
C LEU A 247 -3.16 9.29 -4.70
N ASN A 248 -2.13 8.97 -3.90
CA ASN A 248 -1.61 9.85 -2.86
C ASN A 248 -1.23 11.21 -3.44
N ILE A 249 -0.42 11.24 -4.50
CA ILE A 249 0.02 12.49 -5.13
C ILE A 249 -1.15 13.22 -5.78
N LYS A 250 -2.02 12.50 -6.50
CA LYS A 250 -3.23 13.11 -7.09
C LYS A 250 -4.09 13.79 -6.03
N LEU A 251 -4.24 13.18 -4.85
CA LEU A 251 -4.98 13.80 -3.74
C LEU A 251 -4.32 15.12 -3.28
N THR A 252 -2.99 15.18 -3.21
CA THR A 252 -2.28 16.42 -2.86
C THR A 252 -2.43 17.52 -3.90
N GLN A 253 -2.74 17.18 -5.16
CA GLN A 253 -2.95 18.13 -6.25
C GLN A 253 -4.37 18.70 -6.28
N MET A 254 -5.33 18.12 -5.53
CA MET A 254 -6.71 18.62 -5.49
C MET A 254 -6.76 20.05 -4.91
N PRO A 255 -7.72 20.90 -5.35
CA PRO A 255 -7.95 22.18 -4.73
C PRO A 255 -8.26 22.02 -3.23
N GLN A 256 -7.70 22.90 -2.38
CA GLN A 256 -7.95 22.84 -0.92
C GLN A 256 -9.43 23.07 -0.59
N ASP A 257 -10.11 23.90 -1.39
CA ASP A 257 -11.53 24.23 -1.21
C ASP A 257 -12.44 23.01 -1.39
N SER A 258 -11.96 21.94 -2.08
CA SER A 258 -12.70 20.68 -2.19
C SER A 258 -12.74 19.88 -0.88
N LEU A 259 -11.83 20.20 0.04
CA LEU A 259 -11.72 19.59 1.37
C LEU A 259 -11.58 20.69 2.44
N PRO A 260 -12.63 21.51 2.67
CA PRO A 260 -12.52 22.76 3.45
C PRO A 260 -12.12 22.52 4.91
N HIS A 261 -12.41 21.32 5.43
CA HIS A 261 -12.16 20.98 6.83
C HIS A 261 -11.00 20.00 7.03
N ILE A 262 -10.33 19.58 5.98
CA ILE A 262 -9.27 18.57 6.07
C ILE A 262 -8.08 19.00 5.22
N ASN A 263 -6.89 19.03 5.82
CA ASN A 263 -5.69 19.28 5.02
C ASN A 263 -5.38 18.08 4.12
N LYS A 264 -5.35 18.32 2.81
CA LYS A 264 -5.14 17.29 1.78
C LYS A 264 -3.80 16.56 1.90
N TYR A 265 -2.74 17.24 2.33
CA TYR A 265 -1.41 16.61 2.51
C TYR A 265 -1.41 15.66 3.71
N LEU A 266 -2.05 16.07 4.80
CA LEU A 266 -2.23 15.21 5.96
C LEU A 266 -3.07 13.98 5.60
N LEU A 267 -4.23 14.19 4.96
CA LEU A 267 -5.12 13.11 4.52
C LEU A 267 -4.43 12.11 3.59
N ALA A 268 -3.59 12.59 2.68
CA ALA A 268 -2.81 11.75 1.78
C ALA A 268 -1.77 10.91 2.55
N ALA A 269 -1.09 11.48 3.55
CA ALA A 269 -0.03 10.81 4.29
C ALA A 269 -0.54 9.78 5.31
N LEU A 270 -1.64 10.09 6.01
CA LEU A 270 -2.12 9.34 7.18
C LEU A 270 -2.27 7.82 6.96
N PRO A 271 -2.95 7.34 5.91
CA PRO A 271 -3.14 5.90 5.74
C PRO A 271 -1.85 5.13 5.46
N LEU A 272 -0.79 5.84 5.01
CA LEU A 272 0.52 5.28 4.70
C LEU A 272 1.53 5.44 5.84
N MET A 273 1.16 6.07 6.96
CA MET A 273 2.10 6.38 8.05
C MET A 273 2.75 5.13 8.63
N ILE A 274 1.98 4.08 8.92
CA ILE A 274 2.52 2.86 9.54
C ILE A 274 3.58 2.21 8.65
N PRO A 275 3.32 1.87 7.38
CA PRO A 275 4.36 1.29 6.53
C PRO A 275 5.56 2.23 6.32
N CYS A 276 5.32 3.52 6.12
CA CYS A 276 6.39 4.49 5.89
C CYS A 276 7.27 4.70 7.13
N PHE A 277 6.67 4.91 8.29
CA PHE A 277 7.42 5.10 9.54
C PHE A 277 8.19 3.85 9.96
N ASP A 278 7.64 2.64 9.69
CA ASP A 278 8.37 1.41 9.98
C ASP A 278 9.63 1.28 9.11
N VAL A 279 9.54 1.57 7.83
CA VAL A 279 10.70 1.54 6.93
C VAL A 279 11.73 2.60 7.33
N MET A 280 11.31 3.84 7.63
CA MET A 280 12.21 4.90 8.11
C MET A 280 12.94 4.47 9.38
N ARG A 281 12.23 3.89 10.33
CA ARG A 281 12.81 3.38 11.58
C ARG A 281 13.83 2.27 11.33
N VAL A 282 13.49 1.29 10.50
CA VAL A 282 14.40 0.17 10.19
C VAL A 282 15.64 0.68 9.45
N PHE A 283 15.48 1.59 8.52
CA PHE A 283 16.56 2.21 7.77
C PHE A 283 17.51 2.99 8.70
N ALA A 284 16.95 3.85 9.56
CA ALA A 284 17.72 4.60 10.57
C ALA A 284 18.46 3.66 11.53
N TYR A 285 17.78 2.61 12.02
CA TYR A 285 18.40 1.61 12.90
C TYR A 285 19.60 0.94 12.23
N ARG A 286 19.49 0.53 10.96
CA ARG A 286 20.59 -0.11 10.23
C ARG A 286 21.77 0.82 10.03
N LEU A 287 21.52 2.08 9.64
CA LEU A 287 22.59 3.08 9.48
C LEU A 287 23.34 3.33 10.79
N LEU A 288 22.63 3.49 11.91
CA LEU A 288 23.23 3.72 13.24
C LEU A 288 24.09 2.55 13.73
N HIS A 289 23.83 1.32 13.23
CA HIS A 289 24.60 0.12 13.59
C HIS A 289 25.63 -0.29 12.52
N GLY A 290 25.89 0.57 11.52
CA GLY A 290 26.85 0.30 10.45
C GLY A 290 26.43 -0.82 9.47
N ASN A 291 25.16 -1.21 9.47
CA ASN A 291 24.63 -2.25 8.58
C ASN A 291 24.14 -1.66 7.26
N ASN A 292 24.21 -2.44 6.19
CA ASN A 292 23.65 -2.02 4.90
C ASN A 292 22.13 -1.89 5.00
N PRO A 293 21.55 -0.68 4.76
CA PRO A 293 20.11 -0.43 4.91
C PRO A 293 19.25 -1.17 3.90
N PHE A 294 19.81 -1.67 2.79
CA PHE A 294 19.08 -2.35 1.70
C PHE A 294 19.02 -3.88 1.87
N LEU A 295 19.73 -4.43 2.86
CA LEU A 295 19.64 -5.87 3.12
C LEU A 295 18.40 -6.22 3.94
N PRO A 296 17.73 -7.35 3.66
CA PRO A 296 16.56 -7.78 4.40
C PRO A 296 16.91 -8.18 5.83
N ASP A 297 16.06 -7.82 6.81
CA ASP A 297 16.15 -8.26 8.20
C ASP A 297 14.75 -8.56 8.80
N ASN A 298 14.73 -9.01 10.06
CA ASN A 298 13.50 -9.30 10.81
C ASN A 298 13.23 -8.23 11.87
N ASN A 299 13.52 -6.94 11.59
CA ASN A 299 13.37 -5.86 12.55
C ASN A 299 12.14 -4.96 12.28
N HIS A 300 11.32 -5.28 11.27
CA HIS A 300 10.07 -4.58 11.02
C HIS A 300 9.12 -4.69 12.20
N ILE A 301 8.19 -3.72 12.33
CA ILE A 301 7.29 -3.60 13.49
C ILE A 301 6.47 -4.87 13.74
N HIS A 302 5.99 -5.53 12.69
CA HIS A 302 5.23 -6.78 12.81
C HIS A 302 6.07 -7.91 13.39
N HIS A 303 7.34 -8.05 13.01
CA HIS A 303 8.25 -9.04 13.61
C HIS A 303 8.55 -8.73 15.07
N ARG A 304 8.70 -7.47 15.43
CA ARG A 304 8.94 -7.04 16.82
C ARG A 304 7.74 -7.32 17.70
N LEU A 305 6.52 -7.02 17.24
CA LEU A 305 5.27 -7.31 17.95
C LEU A 305 5.08 -8.83 18.17
N ILE A 306 5.35 -9.66 17.17
CA ILE A 306 5.31 -11.12 17.33
C ILE A 306 6.36 -11.59 18.37
N ARG A 307 7.55 -11.01 18.39
CA ARG A 307 8.57 -11.33 19.40
C ARG A 307 8.17 -10.93 20.82
N THR A 308 7.31 -9.93 21.02
CA THR A 308 6.75 -9.65 22.37
C THR A 308 5.82 -10.75 22.86
N GLY A 309 5.25 -11.55 21.97
CA GLY A 309 4.35 -12.67 22.29
C GLY A 309 2.97 -12.57 21.66
N LEU A 310 2.72 -11.54 20.85
CA LEU A 310 1.47 -11.43 20.10
C LEU A 310 1.41 -12.47 18.97
N SER A 311 0.22 -12.99 18.69
CA SER A 311 0.00 -13.83 17.52
C SER A 311 0.09 -13.01 16.23
N GLU A 312 0.37 -13.66 15.08
CA GLU A 312 0.36 -12.99 13.77
C GLU A 312 -0.98 -12.29 13.50
N ARG A 313 -2.10 -12.95 13.80
CA ARG A 313 -3.44 -12.38 13.62
C ARG A 313 -3.68 -11.16 14.51
N THR A 314 -3.30 -11.25 15.79
CA THR A 314 -3.43 -10.10 16.70
C THR A 314 -2.57 -8.94 16.24
N THR A 315 -1.34 -9.21 15.79
CA THR A 315 -0.41 -8.19 15.24
C THR A 315 -1.01 -7.51 14.01
N MET A 316 -1.53 -8.29 13.05
CA MET A 316 -2.20 -7.79 11.86
C MET A 316 -3.38 -6.88 12.23
N ILE A 317 -4.31 -7.37 13.07
CA ILE A 317 -5.50 -6.61 13.49
C ILE A 317 -5.09 -5.32 14.19
N THR A 318 -4.13 -5.38 15.12
CA THR A 318 -3.64 -4.20 15.85
C THR A 318 -3.11 -3.14 14.90
N LEU A 319 -2.28 -3.50 13.93
CA LEU A 319 -1.68 -2.54 13.01
C LEU A 319 -2.72 -1.94 12.03
N ILE A 320 -3.66 -2.76 11.52
CA ILE A 320 -4.73 -2.27 10.63
C ILE A 320 -5.66 -1.32 11.38
N LEU A 321 -6.12 -1.70 12.59
CA LEU A 321 -6.96 -0.84 13.40
C LEU A 321 -6.24 0.43 13.84
N SER A 322 -4.96 0.34 14.21
CA SER A 322 -4.15 1.53 14.52
C SER A 322 -4.07 2.50 13.34
N SER A 323 -3.88 2.00 12.09
CA SER A 323 -3.87 2.84 10.90
C SER A 323 -5.23 3.51 10.66
N ALA A 324 -6.32 2.76 10.77
CA ALA A 324 -7.67 3.31 10.59
C ALA A 324 -8.03 4.34 11.67
N LEU A 325 -7.74 4.04 12.95
CA LEU A 325 -8.00 4.95 14.07
C LEU A 325 -7.14 6.21 13.97
N LEU A 326 -5.85 6.09 13.65
CA LEU A 326 -4.97 7.23 13.47
C LEU A 326 -5.51 8.15 12.37
N THR A 327 -5.88 7.58 11.21
CA THR A 327 -6.46 8.34 10.10
C THR A 327 -7.74 9.05 10.53
N LEU A 328 -8.68 8.33 11.18
CA LEU A 328 -9.96 8.89 11.61
C LEU A 328 -9.78 10.00 12.66
N THR A 329 -8.93 9.78 13.65
CA THR A 329 -8.67 10.76 14.72
C THR A 329 -8.09 12.04 14.16
N ASN A 330 -7.10 11.94 13.27
CA ASN A 330 -6.49 13.12 12.64
C ASN A 330 -7.47 13.88 11.74
N VAL A 331 -8.33 13.18 10.99
CA VAL A 331 -9.37 13.81 10.18
C VAL A 331 -10.36 14.57 11.08
N MET A 332 -10.73 14.01 12.22
CA MET A 332 -11.63 14.68 13.16
C MET A 332 -11.01 15.90 13.84
N LEU A 333 -9.72 15.85 14.16
CA LEU A 333 -9.01 16.90 14.90
C LEU A 333 -8.37 17.96 13.99
N CYS A 334 -8.35 17.76 12.66
CA CYS A 334 -7.64 18.62 11.73
C CYS A 334 -8.15 20.07 11.72
N ASN A 335 -9.42 20.30 12.04
CA ASN A 335 -9.99 21.64 12.15
C ASN A 335 -9.57 22.38 13.43
N ASP A 336 -9.44 21.65 14.53
CA ASP A 336 -9.19 22.25 15.84
C ASP A 336 -7.70 22.39 16.13
N LEU A 337 -6.90 21.48 15.56
CA LEU A 337 -5.46 21.44 15.73
C LEU A 337 -4.75 21.68 14.40
N GLY A 338 -3.72 22.51 14.39
CA GLY A 338 -2.91 22.74 13.21
C GLY A 338 -2.20 21.45 12.73
N VAL A 339 -2.01 21.32 11.41
CA VAL A 339 -1.37 20.16 10.77
C VAL A 339 -0.03 19.80 11.39
N MET A 340 0.80 20.80 11.69
CA MET A 340 2.13 20.58 12.29
C MET A 340 2.05 19.97 13.69
N LEU A 341 1.03 20.36 14.48
CA LEU A 341 0.81 19.81 15.81
C LEU A 341 0.35 18.35 15.73
N LEU A 342 -0.55 18.03 14.79
CA LEU A 342 -0.99 16.66 14.55
C LEU A 342 0.16 15.75 14.09
N LEU A 343 0.95 16.21 13.12
CA LEU A 343 2.13 15.46 12.68
C LEU A 343 3.15 15.24 13.82
N ALA A 344 3.38 16.26 14.64
CA ALA A 344 4.27 16.13 15.81
C ALA A 344 3.71 15.13 16.84
N ALA A 345 2.40 15.14 17.07
CA ALA A 345 1.72 14.19 17.96
C ALA A 345 1.83 12.75 17.43
N ASP A 346 1.63 12.54 16.11
CA ASP A 346 1.73 11.24 15.47
C ASP A 346 3.15 10.68 15.52
N ILE A 347 4.16 11.52 15.23
CA ILE A 347 5.58 11.13 15.34
C ILE A 347 5.91 10.77 16.80
N THR A 348 5.44 11.58 17.76
CA THR A 348 5.65 11.32 19.18
C THR A 348 5.00 10.00 19.60
N LEU A 349 3.76 9.77 19.19
CA LEU A 349 3.04 8.52 19.46
C LEU A 349 3.81 7.32 18.88
N TRP A 350 4.29 7.43 17.62
CA TRP A 350 5.10 6.40 16.99
C TRP A 350 6.39 6.08 17.78
N ILE A 351 7.09 7.12 18.23
CA ILE A 351 8.31 6.96 19.05
C ILE A 351 7.96 6.26 20.36
N VAL A 352 6.94 6.72 21.08
CA VAL A 352 6.51 6.14 22.37
C VAL A 352 6.16 4.66 22.22
N VAL A 353 5.35 4.31 21.20
CA VAL A 353 5.00 2.90 20.91
C VAL A 353 6.25 2.06 20.65
N ASN A 354 7.19 2.55 19.88
CA ASN A 354 8.44 1.83 19.59
C ASN A 354 9.33 1.67 20.83
N VAL A 355 9.37 2.66 21.73
CA VAL A 355 10.08 2.57 23.03
C VAL A 355 9.41 1.51 23.89
N ILE A 356 8.07 1.50 24.01
CA ILE A 356 7.33 0.48 24.77
C ILE A 356 7.65 -0.92 24.24
N ILE A 357 7.59 -1.14 22.92
CA ILE A 357 7.93 -2.42 22.30
C ILE A 357 9.36 -2.83 22.65
N CYS A 358 10.32 -1.90 22.62
CA CYS A 358 11.71 -2.17 22.98
C CYS A 358 11.85 -2.61 24.44
N LEU A 359 11.18 -1.93 25.38
CA LEU A 359 11.19 -2.27 26.81
C LEU A 359 10.56 -3.65 27.05
N LEU A 360 9.46 -3.98 26.36
CA LEU A 360 8.82 -5.30 26.46
C LEU A 360 9.77 -6.42 25.98
N LEU A 361 10.48 -6.21 24.87
CA LEU A 361 11.45 -7.17 24.35
C LEU A 361 12.61 -7.38 25.34
N LYS A 362 13.20 -6.32 25.86
CA LYS A 362 14.28 -6.41 26.87
C LYS A 362 13.82 -7.15 28.14
N ARG A 363 12.60 -6.89 28.62
CA ARG A 363 12.02 -7.61 29.78
C ARG A 363 11.87 -9.11 29.52
N LYS A 364 11.42 -9.47 28.32
CA LYS A 364 11.25 -10.87 27.91
C LYS A 364 12.60 -11.59 27.84
N GLU A 365 13.61 -10.98 27.21
CA GLU A 365 14.98 -11.52 27.15
C GLU A 365 15.56 -11.76 28.54
N LYS A 366 15.41 -10.80 29.47
CA LYS A 366 15.89 -10.94 30.85
C LYS A 366 15.20 -12.11 31.58
N ARG A 367 13.88 -12.28 31.39
CA ARG A 367 13.16 -13.41 31.99
C ARG A 367 13.62 -14.77 31.45
N THR A 368 13.86 -14.85 30.14
CA THR A 368 14.35 -16.08 29.51
C THR A 368 15.75 -16.43 29.99
N ASN A 369 16.67 -15.46 30.11
CA ASN A 369 18.02 -15.69 30.63
C ASN A 369 18.01 -16.13 32.09
N ASN A 370 17.17 -15.51 32.93
CA ASN A 370 17.07 -15.93 34.36
C ASN A 370 16.52 -17.37 34.46
N SER A 371 15.53 -17.75 33.66
CA SER A 371 15.00 -19.12 33.66
C SER A 371 15.97 -20.19 33.13
N LEU A 372 16.98 -19.79 32.34
CA LEU A 372 18.06 -20.68 31.90
C LEU A 372 19.12 -20.88 32.99
N ILE A 373 19.40 -19.83 33.77
CA ILE A 373 20.36 -19.86 34.90
C ILE A 373 19.77 -20.71 36.04
N GLU A 374 18.49 -20.63 36.32
CA GLU A 374 17.80 -21.42 37.35
C GLU A 374 17.70 -22.94 37.00
N LYS A 375 17.93 -23.32 35.77
CA LYS A 375 17.89 -24.72 35.30
C LYS A 375 19.28 -25.36 35.19
N GLN A 376 20.35 -24.61 35.37
CA GLN A 376 21.73 -25.07 35.50
C GLN A 376 22.11 -25.26 36.98
#